data_5617e7a884279c29a078d96400c161b9
#
_entry.id   5617e7a884279c29a078d96400c161b9
#
_cell.length_a   1.000
_cell.length_b   1.000
_cell.length_c   1.000
_cell.angle_alpha   90.00
_cell.angle_beta   90.00
_cell.angle_gamma   90.00
#
_symmetry.space_group_name_H-M   'P 1'
#
loop_
_entity.id
_entity.type
_entity.pdbx_description
1 polymer ?
#
loop_
_entity_poly.entity_id
_entity_poly.type
_entity_poly.pdbx_seq_one_letter_code
_entity_poly.pdbx_strand_id
1 'polypeptide(L)'
;MACGFLEMEILNTFWEISSINEDKDISIQDVVDGLANIGIERAYTTIKTVMDRLVSKSILVRYKSGKKFFYKAAMDKHEMALDMLHEFTDNFFGGDVAKMVRFVENESSHLLVK
;
A
#
# COMPACT_ATOMS: atom_id res chain seq x y z
N MET A 1 -6.68 7.09 -5.16
CA MET A 1 -7.10 6.67 -3.80
C MET A 1 -6.04 7.08 -2.79
N ALA A 2 -6.43 7.91 -1.84
CA ALA A 2 -5.47 8.39 -0.84
C ALA A 2 -5.34 7.38 0.30
N CYS A 3 -4.11 7.04 0.65
CA CYS A 3 -3.80 6.18 1.79
C CYS A 3 -3.02 6.96 2.84
N GLY A 4 -3.37 6.76 4.10
CA GLY A 4 -2.61 7.31 5.21
C GLY A 4 -1.27 6.63 5.38
N PHE A 5 -0.42 7.18 6.25
CA PHE A 5 0.92 6.66 6.48
C PHE A 5 0.91 5.18 6.88
N LEU A 6 0.11 4.82 7.86
CA LEU A 6 0.07 3.44 8.37
C LEU A 6 -0.49 2.47 7.33
N GLU A 7 -1.50 2.89 6.57
CA GLU A 7 -2.04 2.10 5.47
C GLU A 7 -0.96 1.77 4.44
N MET A 8 -0.16 2.77 4.05
CA MET A 8 0.93 2.57 3.10
C MET A 8 2.02 1.65 3.65
N GLU A 9 2.38 1.79 4.92
CA GLU A 9 3.39 0.93 5.54
C GLU A 9 2.92 -0.52 5.63
N ILE A 10 1.65 -0.74 5.90
CA ILE A 10 1.05 -2.08 5.89
C ILE A 10 1.12 -2.68 4.48
N LEU A 11 0.75 -1.90 3.46
CA LEU A 11 0.81 -2.38 2.07
C LEU A 11 2.25 -2.69 1.64
N ASN A 12 3.20 -1.84 1.99
CA ASN A 12 4.61 -2.10 1.71
C ASN A 12 5.08 -3.41 2.35
N THR A 13 4.63 -3.68 3.57
CA THR A 13 4.93 -4.93 4.27
C THR A 13 4.34 -6.13 3.53
N PHE A 14 3.10 -6.02 3.07
CA PHE A 14 2.45 -7.06 2.26
C PHE A 14 3.25 -7.36 0.99
N TRP A 15 3.59 -6.33 0.24
CA TRP A 15 4.30 -6.51 -1.02
C TRP A 15 5.71 -7.08 -0.80
N GLU A 16 6.35 -6.71 0.30
CA GLU A 16 7.65 -7.25 0.65
C GLU A 16 7.57 -8.75 0.99
N ILE A 17 6.63 -9.14 1.84
CA ILE A 17 6.43 -10.55 2.19
C ILE A 17 6.09 -11.35 0.93
N SER A 18 5.20 -10.83 0.09
CA SER A 18 4.79 -11.49 -1.14
C SER A 18 5.93 -11.63 -2.15
N SER A 19 6.86 -10.68 -2.17
CA SER A 19 8.02 -10.74 -3.07
C SER A 19 8.98 -11.87 -2.69
N ILE A 20 9.02 -12.23 -1.41
CA ILE A 20 9.87 -13.32 -0.92
C ILE A 20 9.18 -14.67 -1.10
N ASN A 21 7.88 -14.73 -0.85
CA ASN A 21 7.07 -15.94 -0.97
C ASN A 21 5.64 -15.59 -1.39
N GLU A 22 5.34 -15.75 -2.68
CA GLU A 22 4.03 -15.40 -3.26
C GLU A 22 2.88 -16.22 -2.67
N ASP A 23 3.15 -17.45 -2.24
CA ASP A 23 2.13 -18.36 -1.75
C ASP A 23 1.90 -18.27 -0.24
N LYS A 24 2.61 -17.37 0.43
CA LYS A 24 2.46 -17.25 1.89
C LYS A 24 1.12 -16.66 2.27
N ASP A 25 0.42 -17.38 3.16
CA ASP A 25 -0.76 -16.85 3.84
C ASP A 25 -0.29 -15.80 4.87
N ILE A 26 -0.71 -14.56 4.70
CA ILE A 26 -0.26 -13.44 5.54
C ILE A 26 -1.30 -13.17 6.63
N SER A 27 -0.90 -13.31 7.88
CA SER A 27 -1.74 -13.01 9.04
C SER A 27 -1.54 -11.56 9.51
N ILE A 28 -2.41 -11.10 10.41
CA ILE A 28 -2.23 -9.80 11.06
C ILE A 28 -0.91 -9.78 11.83
N GLN A 29 -0.58 -10.88 12.51
CA GLN A 29 0.66 -10.96 13.29
C GLN A 29 1.89 -10.84 12.40
N ASP A 30 1.86 -11.41 11.19
CA ASP A 30 2.96 -11.26 10.24
C ASP A 30 3.20 -9.79 9.91
N VAL A 31 2.14 -9.02 9.75
CA VAL A 31 2.22 -7.59 9.47
C VAL A 31 2.72 -6.81 10.68
N VAL A 32 2.22 -7.14 11.87
CA VAL A 32 2.70 -6.52 13.13
C VAL A 32 4.20 -6.72 13.27
N ASP A 33 4.67 -7.94 13.07
CA ASP A 33 6.09 -8.29 13.18
C ASP A 33 6.93 -7.60 12.09
N GLY A 34 6.43 -7.57 10.86
CA GLY A 34 7.11 -6.92 9.76
C GLY A 34 7.27 -5.42 9.98
N LEU A 35 6.25 -4.77 10.50
CA LEU A 35 6.32 -3.35 10.84
C LEU A 35 7.29 -3.09 12.00
N ALA A 36 7.25 -3.93 13.03
CA ALA A 36 8.17 -3.80 14.17
C ALA A 36 9.63 -3.91 13.71
N ASN A 37 9.91 -4.78 12.74
CA ASN A 37 11.26 -4.94 12.18
C ASN A 37 11.81 -3.68 11.52
N ILE A 38 10.94 -2.78 11.07
CA ILE A 38 11.34 -1.49 10.49
C ILE A 38 11.11 -0.32 11.45
N GLY A 39 10.90 -0.62 12.74
CA GLY A 39 10.78 0.40 13.77
C GLY A 39 9.38 0.97 13.94
N ILE A 40 8.36 0.39 13.34
CA ILE A 40 6.97 0.84 13.47
C ILE A 40 6.24 -0.13 14.39
N GLU A 41 6.20 0.21 15.67
CA GLU A 41 5.54 -0.60 16.68
C GLU A 41 4.13 -0.10 16.93
N ARG A 42 3.16 -0.97 16.68
CA ARG A 42 1.74 -0.68 16.89
C ARG A 42 1.07 -1.92 17.49
N ALA A 43 0.01 -1.69 18.26
CA ALA A 43 -0.77 -2.77 18.84
C ALA A 43 -1.44 -3.61 17.75
N TYR A 44 -1.59 -4.90 18.02
CA TYR A 44 -2.28 -5.83 17.13
C TYR A 44 -3.67 -5.31 16.73
N THR A 45 -4.43 -4.80 17.70
CA THR A 45 -5.79 -4.29 17.44
C THR A 45 -5.79 -3.08 16.50
N THR A 46 -4.77 -2.23 16.61
CA THR A 46 -4.63 -1.08 15.71
C THR A 46 -4.38 -1.54 14.28
N ILE A 47 -3.46 -2.47 14.11
CA ILE A 47 -3.13 -3.02 12.78
C ILE A 47 -4.34 -3.75 12.20
N LYS A 48 -5.04 -4.55 13.02
CA LYS A 48 -6.26 -5.23 12.58
C LYS A 48 -7.30 -4.25 12.05
N THR A 49 -7.54 -3.16 12.79
CA THR A 49 -8.52 -2.15 12.39
C THR A 49 -8.16 -1.52 11.03
N VAL A 50 -6.88 -1.19 10.84
CA VAL A 50 -6.43 -0.60 9.58
C VAL A 50 -6.51 -1.61 8.43
N MET A 51 -6.12 -2.86 8.67
CA MET A 51 -6.23 -3.91 7.66
C MET A 51 -7.67 -4.17 7.26
N ASP A 52 -8.59 -4.18 8.21
CA ASP A 52 -10.02 -4.33 7.92
C ASP A 52 -10.56 -3.14 7.10
N ARG A 53 -10.03 -1.94 7.33
CA ARG A 53 -10.36 -0.77 6.52
C ARG A 53 -9.85 -0.94 5.09
N LEU A 54 -8.65 -1.48 4.90
CA LEU A 54 -8.12 -1.77 3.57
C LEU A 54 -8.94 -2.84 2.85
N VAL A 55 -9.46 -3.81 3.58
CA VAL A 55 -10.41 -4.80 3.01
C VAL A 55 -11.68 -4.09 2.54
N SER A 56 -12.22 -3.18 3.35
CA SER A 56 -13.42 -2.42 2.99
C SER A 56 -13.21 -1.57 1.73
N LYS A 57 -11.99 -1.10 1.51
CA LYS A 57 -11.62 -0.33 0.31
C LYS A 57 -11.27 -1.20 -0.89
N SER A 58 -11.37 -2.53 -0.76
CA SER A 58 -11.01 -3.50 -1.79
C SER A 58 -9.52 -3.48 -2.18
N ILE A 59 -8.66 -3.01 -1.30
CA ILE A 59 -7.20 -3.00 -1.49
C ILE A 59 -6.59 -4.30 -0.98
N LEU A 60 -7.15 -4.85 0.10
CA LEU A 60 -6.81 -6.18 0.60
C LEU A 60 -8.02 -7.08 0.48
N VAL A 61 -7.75 -8.38 0.40
CA VAL A 61 -8.76 -9.43 0.47
C VAL A 61 -8.49 -10.25 1.72
N ARG A 62 -9.55 -10.50 2.50
CA ARG A 62 -9.48 -11.39 3.65
C ARG A 62 -10.11 -12.73 3.26
N TYR A 63 -9.45 -13.81 3.61
CA TYR A 63 -9.95 -15.15 3.34
C TYR A 63 -9.66 -16.07 4.53
N LYS A 64 -10.36 -17.16 4.59
CA LYS A 64 -10.22 -18.14 5.67
C LYS A 64 -9.47 -19.36 5.15
N SER A 65 -8.48 -19.80 5.91
CA SER A 65 -7.77 -21.05 5.64
C SER A 65 -7.75 -21.84 6.96
N GLY A 66 -8.43 -22.98 6.96
CA GLY A 66 -8.66 -23.69 8.21
C GLY A 66 -9.58 -22.89 9.11
N LYS A 67 -9.15 -22.63 10.34
CA LYS A 67 -9.90 -21.84 11.32
C LYS A 67 -9.42 -20.42 11.47
N LYS A 68 -8.44 -20.02 10.66
CA LYS A 68 -7.80 -18.69 10.76
C LYS A 68 -8.06 -17.85 9.53
N PHE A 69 -8.10 -16.54 9.75
CA PHE A 69 -8.18 -15.57 8.67
C PHE A 69 -6.79 -15.12 8.23
N PHE A 70 -6.65 -14.97 6.94
CA PHE A 70 -5.44 -14.47 6.31
C PHE A 70 -5.81 -13.39 5.31
N TYR A 71 -4.82 -12.68 4.80
CA TYR A 71 -5.01 -11.54 3.92
C TYR A 71 -4.06 -11.63 2.74
N LYS A 72 -4.48 -11.04 1.63
CA LYS A 72 -3.60 -10.87 0.47
C LYS A 72 -3.91 -9.53 -0.20
N ALA A 73 -2.95 -8.98 -0.93
CA ALA A 73 -3.16 -7.75 -1.66
C ALA A 73 -4.03 -8.01 -2.89
N ALA A 74 -5.09 -7.20 -3.04
CA ALA A 74 -5.94 -7.24 -4.23
C ALA A 74 -5.29 -6.50 -5.40
N MET A 75 -4.38 -5.57 -5.11
CA MET A 75 -3.62 -4.82 -6.11
C MET A 75 -2.13 -5.01 -5.84
N ASP A 76 -1.33 -5.18 -6.88
CA ASP A 76 0.11 -5.17 -6.70
C ASP A 76 0.62 -3.72 -6.60
N LYS A 77 1.89 -3.58 -6.27
CA LYS A 77 2.51 -2.27 -6.04
C LYS A 77 2.47 -1.40 -7.30
N HIS A 78 2.72 -2.00 -8.46
CA HIS A 78 2.72 -1.29 -9.74
C HIS A 78 1.32 -0.77 -10.09
N GLU A 79 0.30 -1.63 -9.96
CA GLU A 79 -1.09 -1.25 -10.20
C GLU A 79 -1.53 -0.10 -9.30
N MET A 80 -1.18 -0.17 -8.02
CA MET A 80 -1.54 0.88 -7.07
C MET A 80 -0.82 2.18 -7.37
N ALA A 81 0.45 2.11 -7.75
CA ALA A 81 1.21 3.30 -8.14
C ALA A 81 0.59 3.98 -9.35
N LEU A 82 0.16 3.21 -10.36
CA LEU A 82 -0.53 3.76 -11.52
C LEU A 82 -1.86 4.40 -11.13
N ASP A 83 -2.63 3.75 -10.27
CA ASP A 83 -3.91 4.26 -9.82
C ASP A 83 -3.74 5.60 -9.11
N MET A 84 -2.78 5.69 -8.21
CA MET A 84 -2.48 6.92 -7.48
C MET A 84 -1.94 8.02 -8.39
N LEU A 85 -1.16 7.65 -9.41
CA LEU A 85 -0.66 8.61 -10.40
C LEU A 85 -1.79 9.19 -11.24
N HIS A 86 -2.75 8.35 -11.65
CA HIS A 86 -3.95 8.82 -12.35
C HIS A 86 -4.77 9.76 -11.50
N GLU A 87 -4.97 9.45 -10.24
CA GLU A 87 -5.68 10.31 -9.30
C GLU A 87 -4.99 11.66 -9.14
N PHE A 88 -3.69 11.65 -8.99
CA PHE A 88 -2.87 12.86 -8.91
C PHE A 88 -3.03 13.71 -10.18
N THR A 89 -2.96 13.07 -11.34
CA THR A 89 -3.10 13.74 -12.63
C THR A 89 -4.48 14.36 -12.81
N ASP A 90 -5.52 13.62 -12.42
CA ASP A 90 -6.90 14.11 -12.47
C ASP A 90 -7.10 15.32 -11.55
N ASN A 91 -6.57 15.26 -10.34
CA ASN A 91 -6.77 16.29 -9.33
C ASN A 91 -6.01 17.58 -9.63
N PHE A 92 -4.82 17.50 -10.21
CA PHE A 92 -3.95 18.66 -10.37
C PHE A 92 -3.71 19.08 -11.81
N PHE A 93 -4.01 18.22 -12.77
CA PHE A 93 -3.72 18.49 -14.19
C PHE A 93 -4.91 18.23 -15.11
N GLY A 94 -6.11 18.15 -14.53
CA GLY A 94 -7.33 17.94 -15.32
C GLY A 94 -7.31 16.67 -16.17
N GLY A 95 -6.59 15.63 -15.74
CA GLY A 95 -6.48 14.38 -16.46
C GLY A 95 -5.44 14.39 -17.60
N ASP A 96 -4.71 15.48 -17.77
CA ASP A 96 -3.72 15.62 -18.85
C ASP A 96 -2.36 15.09 -18.40
N VAL A 97 -2.04 13.85 -18.79
CA VAL A 97 -0.80 13.17 -18.44
C VAL A 97 0.43 13.94 -18.97
N ALA A 98 0.34 14.53 -20.16
CA ALA A 98 1.45 15.29 -20.73
C ALA A 98 1.80 16.50 -19.86
N LYS A 99 0.81 17.18 -19.31
CA LYS A 99 1.02 18.29 -18.36
C LYS A 99 1.70 17.80 -17.09
N MET A 100 1.28 16.68 -16.56
CA MET A 100 1.86 16.09 -15.36
C MET A 100 3.34 15.72 -15.61
N VAL A 101 3.64 15.10 -16.74
CA VAL A 101 5.01 14.73 -17.10
C VAL A 101 5.89 15.98 -17.21
N ARG A 102 5.42 17.04 -17.86
CA ARG A 102 6.15 18.30 -17.95
C ARG A 102 6.42 18.91 -16.58
N PHE A 103 5.43 18.86 -15.69
CA PHE A 103 5.60 19.31 -14.31
C PHE A 103 6.73 18.55 -13.61
N VAL A 104 6.73 17.23 -13.70
CA VAL A 104 7.77 16.39 -13.09
C VAL A 104 9.15 16.72 -13.67
N GLU A 105 9.26 16.88 -14.99
CA GLU A 105 10.52 17.23 -15.65
C GLU A 105 11.03 18.58 -15.19
N ASN A 106 10.15 19.59 -15.10
CA ASN A 106 10.51 20.93 -14.67
C ASN A 106 10.92 21.00 -13.21
N GLU A 107 10.38 20.12 -12.37
CA GLU A 107 10.66 20.06 -10.93
C GLU A 107 11.66 18.98 -10.56
N SER A 108 12.30 18.35 -11.55
CA SER A 108 13.18 17.20 -11.30
C SER A 108 14.32 17.52 -10.34
N SER A 109 14.89 18.74 -10.41
CA SER A 109 15.96 19.14 -9.50
C SER A 109 15.50 19.19 -8.04
N HIS A 110 14.26 19.62 -7.78
CA HIS A 110 13.69 19.64 -6.44
C HIS A 110 13.37 18.22 -5.95
N LEU A 111 12.92 17.35 -6.86
CA LEU A 111 12.56 15.97 -6.51
C LEU A 111 13.80 15.11 -6.22
N LEU A 112 14.93 15.42 -6.87
CA LEU A 112 16.16 14.63 -6.75
C LEU A 112 17.06 15.06 -5.59
N VAL A 113 16.80 16.19 -4.96
CA VAL A 113 17.64 16.77 -3.89
C VAL A 113 17.20 16.32 -2.49
N LYS A 114 16.37 15.37 -2.36
CA LYS A 114 15.96 14.87 -1.06
C LYS A 114 17.04 14.12 -0.34
#